data_06aa4425c8e92a34d9a4247af15ba40a
#
_entry.id   06aa4425c8e92a34d9a4247af15ba40a
#
_cell.length_a   1.000
_cell.length_b   1.000
_cell.length_c   1.000
_cell.angle_alpha   90.00
_cell.angle_beta   90.00
_cell.angle_gamma   90.00
#
_symmetry.space_group_name_H-M   'P 1'
#
loop_
_entity.id
_entity.type
_entity.pdbx_description
1 polymer ?
#
loop_
_entity_poly.entity_id
_entity_poly.type
_entity_poly.pdbx_seq_one_letter_code
_entity_poly.pdbx_strand_id
1 'polypeptide(L)'
;MSYTPALLALLQKVLAPTQCCVDDMQGLGLGDWHASVLVDNTQYLSSFDPLALNDRDLAGDTPLDIAYRLNRIALIEKLEALGALGDKQRRDWKGLGSFMPYYKYMHLPARQGKIKTLETRFRLGGSLNHRDVDGNTPIHCLAINGHFKAVRYFTDRYRMFELDMNAKNNEGHTARNLAILNGHHDIAQQLLIREIDNYISATRIWHEMSAGWTWMLPSRNA
;
A
#
# COMPACT_ATOMS: atom_id res chain seq x y z
N MET A 1 26.60 1.03 -20.34
CA MET A 1 25.30 1.64 -20.72
C MET A 1 25.45 3.14 -20.62
N SER A 2 25.02 3.92 -21.61
CA SER A 2 25.08 5.39 -21.58
C SER A 2 23.64 5.91 -21.44
N TYR A 3 23.40 6.78 -20.48
CA TYR A 3 22.10 7.44 -20.34
C TYR A 3 21.77 8.32 -21.54
N THR A 4 20.47 8.50 -21.79
CA THR A 4 20.05 9.47 -22.81
C THR A 4 20.55 10.87 -22.43
N PRO A 5 20.97 11.74 -23.41
CA PRO A 5 21.56 13.04 -23.10
C PRO A 5 20.69 13.92 -22.19
N ALA A 6 19.38 13.88 -22.38
CA ALA A 6 18.43 14.64 -21.55
C ALA A 6 18.38 14.15 -20.11
N LEU A 7 18.35 12.82 -19.90
CA LEU A 7 18.36 12.21 -18.55
C LEU A 7 19.72 12.45 -17.88
N LEU A 8 20.83 12.39 -18.63
CA LEU A 8 22.17 12.68 -18.13
C LEU A 8 22.29 14.12 -17.58
N ALA A 9 21.77 15.11 -18.31
CA ALA A 9 21.76 16.49 -17.84
C ALA A 9 20.92 16.67 -16.57
N LEU A 10 19.79 15.96 -16.46
CA LEU A 10 18.95 15.99 -15.28
C LEU A 10 19.63 15.32 -14.08
N LEU A 11 20.24 14.14 -14.28
CA LEU A 11 20.99 13.43 -13.25
C LEU A 11 22.13 14.28 -12.70
N GLN A 12 22.93 14.91 -13.57
CA GLN A 12 24.01 15.80 -13.16
C GLN A 12 23.50 16.96 -12.29
N LYS A 13 22.32 17.52 -12.62
CA LYS A 13 21.70 18.61 -11.85
C LYS A 13 21.20 18.16 -10.50
N VAL A 14 20.61 16.99 -10.41
CA VAL A 14 19.99 16.45 -9.18
C VAL A 14 21.03 15.85 -8.25
N LEU A 15 22.06 15.19 -8.79
CA LEU A 15 23.08 14.49 -8.00
C LEU A 15 24.22 15.40 -7.54
N ALA A 16 24.44 16.56 -8.21
CA ALA A 16 25.50 17.50 -7.82
C ALA A 16 25.53 17.86 -6.31
N PRO A 17 24.36 18.04 -5.63
CA PRO A 17 24.36 18.32 -4.19
C PRO A 17 24.71 17.11 -3.32
N THR A 18 24.60 15.88 -3.84
CA THR A 18 24.75 14.63 -3.07
C THR A 18 26.14 14.00 -3.19
N GLN A 19 27.04 14.60 -3.95
CA GLN A 19 28.37 14.05 -4.28
C GLN A 19 28.33 12.67 -4.96
N CYS A 20 27.17 12.19 -5.38
CA CYS A 20 27.02 10.97 -6.16
C CYS A 20 27.22 11.29 -7.63
N CYS A 21 28.06 10.56 -8.33
CA CYS A 21 28.26 10.77 -9.75
C CYS A 21 27.44 9.78 -10.60
N VAL A 22 27.23 10.16 -11.86
CA VAL A 22 26.49 9.32 -12.83
C VAL A 22 27.22 7.99 -13.08
N ASP A 23 28.55 8.00 -13.02
CA ASP A 23 29.35 6.78 -13.18
C ASP A 23 29.13 5.79 -12.04
N ASP A 24 28.91 6.28 -10.81
CA ASP A 24 28.56 5.43 -9.65
C ASP A 24 27.22 4.73 -9.88
N MET A 25 26.23 5.42 -10.43
CA MET A 25 24.94 4.82 -10.77
C MET A 25 25.05 3.73 -11.82
N GLN A 26 25.85 3.97 -12.86
CA GLN A 26 26.13 2.95 -13.88
C GLN A 26 26.89 1.76 -13.29
N GLY A 27 27.84 2.02 -12.40
CA GLY A 27 28.55 0.98 -11.65
C GLY A 27 27.65 0.10 -10.78
N LEU A 28 26.48 0.62 -10.34
CA LEU A 28 25.45 -0.12 -9.62
C LEU A 28 24.45 -0.84 -10.53
N GLY A 29 24.64 -0.80 -11.86
CA GLY A 29 23.74 -1.43 -12.84
C GLY A 29 22.41 -0.68 -13.04
N LEU A 30 22.34 0.60 -12.63
CA LEU A 30 21.15 1.42 -12.79
C LEU A 30 21.04 1.90 -14.24
N GLY A 31 20.07 1.36 -14.98
CA GLY A 31 19.73 1.80 -16.34
C GLY A 31 18.86 3.07 -16.36
N ASP A 32 18.47 3.51 -17.58
CA ASP A 32 17.65 4.71 -17.80
C ASP A 32 16.34 4.69 -16.98
N TRP A 33 15.67 3.56 -16.93
CA TRP A 33 14.44 3.38 -16.17
C TRP A 33 14.66 3.56 -14.66
N HIS A 34 15.72 2.98 -14.09
CA HIS A 34 16.07 3.13 -12.69
C HIS A 34 16.40 4.58 -12.35
N ALA A 35 17.21 5.20 -13.20
CA ALA A 35 17.63 6.60 -13.03
C ALA A 35 16.43 7.56 -13.06
N SER A 36 15.47 7.35 -13.97
CA SER A 36 14.25 8.17 -14.05
C SER A 36 13.42 8.11 -12.78
N VAL A 37 13.37 6.93 -12.14
CA VAL A 37 12.66 6.73 -10.87
C VAL A 37 13.38 7.47 -9.73
N LEU A 38 14.68 7.43 -9.68
CA LEU A 38 15.47 8.13 -8.65
C LEU A 38 15.28 9.64 -8.69
N VAL A 39 15.21 10.23 -9.90
CA VAL A 39 15.02 11.68 -10.08
C VAL A 39 13.56 12.12 -10.18
N ASP A 40 12.61 11.19 -9.97
CA ASP A 40 11.16 11.44 -10.04
C ASP A 40 10.71 12.09 -11.36
N ASN A 41 11.24 11.61 -12.47
CA ASN A 41 10.95 12.17 -13.78
C ASN A 41 10.18 11.22 -14.68
N THR A 42 9.03 11.68 -15.16
CA THR A 42 8.14 10.90 -16.03
C THR A 42 8.21 11.32 -17.51
N GLN A 43 8.94 12.39 -17.84
CA GLN A 43 8.90 13.00 -19.18
C GLN A 43 9.61 12.16 -20.24
N TYR A 44 10.67 11.44 -19.85
CA TYR A 44 11.53 10.70 -20.79
C TYR A 44 11.19 9.22 -20.91
N LEU A 45 10.20 8.71 -20.17
CA LEU A 45 9.87 7.30 -20.16
C LEU A 45 9.52 6.73 -21.52
N SER A 46 8.92 7.54 -22.41
CA SER A 46 8.58 7.13 -23.77
C SER A 46 9.79 7.00 -24.71
N SER A 47 10.96 7.54 -24.33
CA SER A 47 12.18 7.49 -25.13
C SER A 47 13.13 6.36 -24.75
N PHE A 48 12.80 5.60 -23.69
CA PHE A 48 13.63 4.51 -23.20
C PHE A 48 13.33 3.20 -23.92
N ASP A 49 14.33 2.30 -23.93
CA ASP A 49 14.14 0.96 -24.48
C ASP A 49 13.10 0.17 -23.68
N PRO A 50 11.97 -0.22 -24.27
CA PRO A 50 10.95 -1.01 -23.58
C PRO A 50 11.46 -2.37 -23.08
N LEU A 51 12.49 -2.94 -23.70
CA LEU A 51 13.08 -4.22 -23.31
C LEU A 51 13.79 -4.12 -21.96
N ALA A 52 14.33 -2.94 -21.62
CA ALA A 52 15.02 -2.68 -20.36
C ALA A 52 14.06 -2.31 -19.20
N LEU A 53 12.74 -2.26 -19.43
CA LEU A 53 11.74 -1.87 -18.43
C LEU A 53 11.79 -2.72 -17.14
N ASN A 54 12.17 -3.99 -17.28
CA ASN A 54 12.22 -4.95 -16.19
C ASN A 54 13.66 -5.39 -15.85
N ASP A 55 14.66 -4.69 -16.34
CA ASP A 55 16.04 -4.94 -15.99
C ASP A 55 16.24 -4.77 -14.48
N ARG A 56 17.21 -5.51 -13.96
CA ARG A 56 17.54 -5.48 -12.52
C ARG A 56 18.87 -4.77 -12.32
N ASP A 57 18.92 -3.94 -11.30
CA ASP A 57 20.17 -3.40 -10.80
C ASP A 57 21.02 -4.46 -10.06
N LEU A 58 22.19 -4.08 -9.56
CA LEU A 58 23.05 -5.00 -8.80
C LEU A 58 22.44 -5.45 -7.46
N ALA A 59 21.48 -4.70 -6.91
CA ALA A 59 20.69 -5.12 -5.74
C ALA A 59 19.58 -6.10 -6.14
N GLY A 60 19.34 -6.26 -7.44
CA GLY A 60 18.30 -7.11 -8.01
C GLY A 60 16.93 -6.43 -8.07
N ASP A 61 16.86 -5.13 -7.88
CA ASP A 61 15.62 -4.36 -7.94
C ASP A 61 15.30 -3.95 -9.40
N THR A 62 14.02 -3.99 -9.74
CA THR A 62 13.52 -3.41 -10.99
C THR A 62 13.21 -1.92 -10.78
N PRO A 63 13.09 -1.11 -11.86
CA PRO A 63 12.63 0.28 -11.75
C PRO A 63 11.31 0.43 -10.96
N LEU A 64 10.38 -0.51 -11.14
CA LEU A 64 9.12 -0.52 -10.41
C LEU A 64 9.32 -0.79 -8.90
N ASP A 65 10.23 -1.68 -8.54
CA ASP A 65 10.56 -1.95 -7.13
C ASP A 65 11.12 -0.70 -6.45
N ILE A 66 12.02 0.03 -7.11
CA ILE A 66 12.56 1.29 -6.60
C ILE A 66 11.47 2.37 -6.50
N ALA A 67 10.59 2.48 -7.51
CA ALA A 67 9.47 3.43 -7.48
C ALA A 67 8.55 3.20 -6.28
N TYR A 68 8.26 1.93 -5.95
CA TYR A 68 7.51 1.57 -4.75
C TYR A 68 8.27 1.93 -3.47
N ARG A 69 9.58 1.66 -3.41
CA ARG A 69 10.43 1.98 -2.26
C ARG A 69 10.44 3.48 -1.96
N LEU A 70 10.53 4.29 -3.01
CA LEU A 70 10.58 5.76 -2.92
C LEU A 70 9.19 6.42 -2.89
N ASN A 71 8.09 5.62 -2.92
CA ASN A 71 6.71 6.11 -2.95
C ASN A 71 6.43 7.09 -4.12
N ARG A 72 7.00 6.83 -5.30
CA ARG A 72 6.87 7.66 -6.51
C ARG A 72 5.58 7.32 -7.26
N ILE A 73 4.43 7.82 -6.77
CA ILE A 73 3.09 7.42 -7.22
C ILE A 73 2.90 7.59 -8.73
N ALA A 74 3.25 8.76 -9.29
CA ALA A 74 3.09 9.04 -10.71
C ALA A 74 3.93 8.12 -11.59
N LEU A 75 5.13 7.73 -11.13
CA LEU A 75 5.99 6.78 -11.83
C LEU A 75 5.47 5.36 -11.72
N ILE A 76 4.99 4.94 -10.55
CA ILE A 76 4.38 3.63 -10.36
C ILE A 76 3.20 3.43 -11.33
N GLU A 77 2.29 4.41 -11.43
CA GLU A 77 1.15 4.33 -12.35
C GLU A 77 1.59 4.20 -13.81
N LYS A 78 2.60 4.98 -14.22
CA LYS A 78 3.12 4.92 -15.59
C LYS A 78 3.86 3.61 -15.86
N LEU A 79 4.71 3.15 -14.95
CA LEU A 79 5.46 1.90 -15.09
C LEU A 79 4.50 0.69 -15.13
N GLU A 80 3.48 0.66 -14.27
CA GLU A 80 2.43 -0.38 -14.31
C GLU A 80 1.62 -0.34 -15.62
N ALA A 81 1.31 0.85 -16.13
CA ALA A 81 0.61 1.01 -17.41
C ALA A 81 1.45 0.52 -18.61
N LEU A 82 2.78 0.63 -18.52
CA LEU A 82 3.72 0.11 -19.52
C LEU A 82 3.99 -1.40 -19.37
N GLY A 83 3.43 -2.04 -18.36
CA GLY A 83 3.60 -3.48 -18.13
C GLY A 83 4.84 -3.82 -17.31
N ALA A 84 5.40 -2.87 -16.55
CA ALA A 84 6.51 -3.15 -15.65
C ALA A 84 6.15 -4.24 -14.63
N LEU A 85 7.09 -5.15 -14.41
CA LEU A 85 6.95 -6.26 -13.47
C LEU A 85 7.79 -5.96 -12.23
N GLY A 86 7.14 -5.79 -11.10
CA GLY A 86 7.80 -5.84 -9.80
C GLY A 86 8.06 -7.30 -9.41
N ASP A 87 8.90 -7.52 -8.42
CA ASP A 87 9.32 -8.87 -8.02
C ASP A 87 8.18 -9.68 -7.40
N LYS A 88 7.34 -10.28 -8.26
CA LYS A 88 6.27 -11.22 -7.85
C LYS A 88 6.82 -12.54 -7.31
N GLN A 89 8.11 -12.82 -7.45
CA GLN A 89 8.67 -14.17 -7.28
C GLN A 89 9.76 -14.28 -6.21
N ARG A 90 10.20 -13.23 -5.57
CA ARG A 90 11.19 -13.38 -4.48
C ARG A 90 10.54 -13.97 -3.22
N ARG A 91 10.47 -15.31 -3.18
CA ARG A 91 10.08 -16.07 -1.97
C ARG A 91 11.14 -16.05 -0.85
N ASP A 92 12.36 -15.54 -1.11
CA ASP A 92 13.52 -15.67 -0.22
C ASP A 92 14.00 -14.33 0.36
N TRP A 93 13.11 -13.56 0.95
CA TRP A 93 13.43 -12.26 1.58
C TRP A 93 13.96 -12.36 3.01
N LYS A 94 14.60 -13.46 3.37
CA LYS A 94 15.13 -13.66 4.73
C LYS A 94 16.40 -12.87 5.07
N GLY A 95 16.90 -11.95 4.22
CA GLY A 95 18.22 -11.37 4.43
C GLY A 95 18.42 -9.87 4.23
N LEU A 96 17.48 -9.13 3.66
CA LEU A 96 17.67 -7.68 3.38
C LEU A 96 16.57 -6.85 4.06
N GLY A 97 16.99 -6.00 4.99
CA GLY A 97 16.11 -5.23 5.86
C GLY A 97 15.02 -4.47 5.12
N SER A 98 13.81 -4.52 5.67
CA SER A 98 12.66 -3.63 5.46
C SER A 98 12.13 -3.39 4.04
N PHE A 99 12.47 -4.18 3.04
CA PHE A 99 11.83 -4.07 1.74
C PHE A 99 10.47 -4.77 1.76
N MET A 100 9.42 -3.98 1.62
CA MET A 100 8.08 -4.52 1.59
C MET A 100 7.74 -5.01 0.17
N PRO A 101 7.41 -6.30 -0.04
CA PRO A 101 7.01 -6.79 -1.35
C PRO A 101 5.88 -5.96 -1.95
N TYR A 102 5.91 -5.77 -3.26
CA TYR A 102 4.99 -4.90 -4.01
C TYR A 102 3.49 -5.15 -3.67
N TYR A 103 3.09 -6.40 -3.46
CA TYR A 103 1.70 -6.73 -3.10
C TYR A 103 1.29 -6.24 -1.71
N LYS A 104 2.25 -5.88 -0.84
CA LYS A 104 1.97 -5.27 0.46
C LYS A 104 1.67 -3.77 0.37
N TYR A 105 2.04 -3.12 -0.75
CA TYR A 105 1.69 -1.71 -0.98
C TYR A 105 0.21 -1.57 -1.35
N MET A 106 -0.64 -1.55 -0.35
CA MET A 106 -2.09 -1.47 -0.50
C MET A 106 -2.62 -0.04 -0.67
N HIS A 107 -1.84 0.97 -0.25
CA HIS A 107 -2.29 2.37 -0.17
C HIS A 107 -2.52 3.00 -1.54
N LEU A 108 -1.64 2.75 -2.53
CA LEU A 108 -1.81 3.30 -3.86
C LEU A 108 -3.12 2.84 -4.54
N PRO A 109 -3.40 1.53 -4.68
CA PRO A 109 -4.68 1.10 -5.24
C PRO A 109 -5.88 1.51 -4.38
N ALA A 110 -5.70 1.72 -3.05
CA ALA A 110 -6.73 2.26 -2.19
C ALA A 110 -7.02 3.73 -2.52
N ARG A 111 -6.01 4.57 -2.70
CA ARG A 111 -6.17 5.97 -3.14
C ARG A 111 -6.87 6.08 -4.49
N GLN A 112 -6.75 5.08 -5.35
CA GLN A 112 -7.38 5.01 -6.67
C GLN A 112 -8.73 4.27 -6.68
N GLY A 113 -9.17 3.70 -5.57
CA GLY A 113 -10.40 2.93 -5.47
C GLY A 113 -10.40 1.62 -6.28
N LYS A 114 -9.22 1.06 -6.61
CA LYS A 114 -9.07 -0.14 -7.44
C LYS A 114 -9.34 -1.43 -6.65
N ILE A 115 -10.62 -1.78 -6.52
CA ILE A 115 -11.07 -2.95 -5.73
C ILE A 115 -10.37 -4.24 -6.16
N LYS A 116 -10.38 -4.55 -7.47
CA LYS A 116 -9.78 -5.80 -7.99
C LYS A 116 -8.27 -5.91 -7.67
N THR A 117 -7.55 -4.79 -7.79
CA THR A 117 -6.11 -4.74 -7.47
C THR A 117 -5.87 -4.96 -5.98
N LEU A 118 -6.68 -4.33 -5.11
CA LEU A 118 -6.61 -4.53 -3.66
C LEU A 118 -6.90 -5.99 -3.29
N GLU A 119 -7.93 -6.59 -3.85
CA GLU A 119 -8.28 -8.00 -3.62
C GLU A 119 -7.16 -8.93 -4.08
N THR A 120 -6.61 -8.71 -5.27
CA THR A 120 -5.48 -9.51 -5.78
C THR A 120 -4.26 -9.41 -4.87
N ARG A 121 -3.91 -8.20 -4.44
CA ARG A 121 -2.78 -7.99 -3.52
C ARG A 121 -3.03 -8.62 -2.15
N PHE A 122 -4.26 -8.56 -1.64
CA PHE A 122 -4.63 -9.25 -0.40
C PHE A 122 -4.43 -10.77 -0.53
N ARG A 123 -4.89 -11.40 -1.62
CA ARG A 123 -4.70 -12.84 -1.89
C ARG A 123 -3.22 -13.23 -1.99
N LEU A 124 -2.35 -12.31 -2.37
CA LEU A 124 -0.89 -12.50 -2.41
C LEU A 124 -0.21 -12.27 -1.05
N GLY A 125 -0.98 -12.02 0.03
CA GLY A 125 -0.46 -11.81 1.37
C GLY A 125 -0.31 -10.34 1.78
N GLY A 126 -0.87 -9.40 1.01
CA GLY A 126 -1.01 -8.00 1.43
C GLY A 126 -2.00 -7.85 2.56
N SER A 127 -1.84 -6.82 3.41
CA SER A 127 -2.74 -6.52 4.52
C SER A 127 -3.44 -5.19 4.32
N LEU A 128 -4.75 -5.16 4.55
CA LEU A 128 -5.55 -3.93 4.57
C LEU A 128 -5.38 -3.12 5.87
N ASN A 129 -4.61 -3.64 6.84
CA ASN A 129 -4.30 -2.96 8.10
C ASN A 129 -2.88 -2.38 8.12
N HIS A 130 -2.12 -2.53 7.02
CA HIS A 130 -0.79 -1.94 6.94
C HIS A 130 -0.88 -0.41 6.99
N ARG A 131 0.06 0.23 7.69
CA ARG A 131 0.10 1.68 7.90
C ARG A 131 1.14 2.33 6.99
N ASP A 132 0.78 3.47 6.40
CA ASP A 132 1.73 4.34 5.71
C ASP A 132 2.49 5.24 6.70
N VAL A 133 3.28 6.19 6.19
CA VAL A 133 4.08 7.11 7.02
C VAL A 133 3.22 8.01 7.92
N ASP A 134 1.97 8.29 7.51
CA ASP A 134 0.99 9.08 8.27
C ASP A 134 0.18 8.20 9.23
N GLY A 135 0.47 6.89 9.27
CA GLY A 135 -0.27 5.91 10.04
C GLY A 135 -1.62 5.52 9.42
N ASN A 136 -1.91 5.96 8.18
CA ASN A 136 -3.13 5.61 7.50
C ASN A 136 -3.10 4.16 7.03
N THR A 137 -4.19 3.44 7.20
CA THR A 137 -4.41 2.14 6.56
C THR A 137 -5.04 2.32 5.18
N PRO A 138 -5.05 1.31 4.31
CA PRO A 138 -5.76 1.37 3.03
C PRO A 138 -7.22 1.83 3.13
N ILE A 139 -7.94 1.47 4.20
CA ILE A 139 -9.32 1.93 4.42
C ILE A 139 -9.40 3.43 4.70
N HIS A 140 -8.41 4.01 5.40
CA HIS A 140 -8.29 5.46 5.55
C HIS A 140 -8.12 6.14 4.19
N CYS A 141 -7.25 5.60 3.33
CA CYS A 141 -7.04 6.13 1.99
C CYS A 141 -8.31 6.07 1.12
N LEU A 142 -9.07 4.98 1.20
CA LEU A 142 -10.36 4.86 0.52
C LEU A 142 -11.36 5.90 1.01
N ALA A 143 -11.38 6.13 2.33
CA ALA A 143 -12.29 7.08 2.96
C ALA A 143 -11.95 8.55 2.64
N ILE A 144 -10.66 8.91 2.66
CA ILE A 144 -10.18 10.25 2.28
C ILE A 144 -10.57 10.59 0.83
N ASN A 145 -10.44 9.61 -0.08
CA ASN A 145 -10.64 9.84 -1.53
C ASN A 145 -12.09 9.55 -2.01
N GLY A 146 -13.03 9.31 -1.12
CA GLY A 146 -14.44 9.18 -1.47
C GLY A 146 -14.82 7.90 -2.22
N HIS A 147 -14.04 6.83 -2.08
CA HIS A 147 -14.28 5.59 -2.82
C HIS A 147 -15.34 4.69 -2.17
N PHE A 148 -16.59 5.17 -2.10
CA PHE A 148 -17.71 4.49 -1.44
C PHE A 148 -17.87 3.02 -1.82
N LYS A 149 -17.84 2.72 -3.14
CA LYS A 149 -17.99 1.33 -3.63
C LYS A 149 -16.91 0.39 -3.07
N ALA A 150 -15.67 0.90 -2.96
CA ALA A 150 -14.56 0.13 -2.42
C ALA A 150 -14.67 -0.03 -0.91
N VAL A 151 -15.00 1.05 -0.18
CA VAL A 151 -15.24 0.98 1.28
C VAL A 151 -16.33 -0.06 1.56
N ARG A 152 -17.49 0.05 0.92
CA ARG A 152 -18.59 -0.90 1.08
C ARG A 152 -18.16 -2.35 0.79
N TYR A 153 -17.44 -2.57 -0.33
CA TYR A 153 -16.97 -3.91 -0.70
C TYR A 153 -16.13 -4.57 0.40
N PHE A 154 -15.17 -3.83 0.98
CA PHE A 154 -14.27 -4.36 2.00
C PHE A 154 -14.92 -4.43 3.37
N THR A 155 -15.74 -3.45 3.75
CA THR A 155 -16.43 -3.45 5.04
C THR A 155 -17.55 -4.49 5.12
N ASP A 156 -18.27 -4.78 4.02
CA ASP A 156 -19.25 -5.87 3.99
C ASP A 156 -18.60 -7.26 4.19
N ARG A 157 -17.28 -7.36 3.95
CA ARG A 157 -16.48 -8.58 4.06
C ARG A 157 -15.34 -8.44 5.08
N TYR A 158 -15.48 -7.57 6.08
CA TYR A 158 -14.41 -7.20 7.01
C TYR A 158 -13.73 -8.39 7.69
N ARG A 159 -14.48 -9.45 8.00
CA ARG A 159 -13.93 -10.68 8.60
C ARG A 159 -13.01 -11.44 7.65
N MET A 160 -13.37 -11.50 6.36
CA MET A 160 -12.58 -12.17 5.34
C MET A 160 -11.26 -11.43 5.09
N PHE A 161 -11.27 -10.10 5.19
CA PHE A 161 -10.11 -9.24 4.98
C PHE A 161 -9.38 -8.88 6.28
N GLU A 162 -9.80 -9.43 7.43
CA GLU A 162 -9.25 -9.12 8.75
C GLU A 162 -9.13 -7.61 9.01
N LEU A 163 -10.12 -6.84 8.52
CA LEU A 163 -10.08 -5.39 8.50
C LEU A 163 -10.31 -4.80 9.91
N ASP A 164 -9.34 -4.01 10.39
CA ASP A 164 -9.50 -3.18 11.59
C ASP A 164 -10.14 -1.84 11.22
N MET A 165 -11.45 -1.74 11.43
CA MET A 165 -12.21 -0.52 11.15
C MET A 165 -12.00 0.60 12.18
N ASN A 166 -11.47 0.27 13.36
CA ASN A 166 -11.20 1.20 14.45
C ASN A 166 -9.75 1.67 14.48
N ALA A 167 -8.94 1.26 13.50
CA ALA A 167 -7.56 1.73 13.39
C ALA A 167 -7.53 3.27 13.38
N LYS A 168 -6.56 3.84 14.11
CA LYS A 168 -6.33 5.29 14.16
C LYS A 168 -5.02 5.60 13.45
N ASN A 169 -4.99 6.66 12.66
CA ASN A 169 -3.75 7.20 12.07
C ASN A 169 -2.89 7.92 13.13
N ASN A 170 -1.78 8.51 12.72
CA ASN A 170 -0.88 9.23 13.63
C ASN A 170 -1.52 10.46 14.28
N GLU A 171 -2.56 11.04 13.67
CA GLU A 171 -3.35 12.16 14.21
C GLU A 171 -4.50 11.68 15.13
N GLY A 172 -4.66 10.38 15.33
CA GLY A 172 -5.71 9.78 16.14
C GLY A 172 -7.07 9.65 15.42
N HIS A 173 -7.13 9.90 14.11
CA HIS A 173 -8.35 9.79 13.32
C HIS A 173 -8.59 8.37 12.83
N THR A 174 -9.85 7.90 12.92
CA THR A 174 -10.31 6.69 12.24
C THR A 174 -10.67 6.99 10.78
N ALA A 175 -10.82 5.96 9.96
CA ALA A 175 -11.29 6.12 8.58
C ALA A 175 -12.65 6.84 8.50
N ARG A 176 -13.55 6.62 9.47
CA ARG A 176 -14.82 7.34 9.59
C ARG A 176 -14.61 8.83 9.85
N ASN A 177 -13.71 9.20 10.76
CA ASN A 177 -13.42 10.60 11.06
C ASN A 177 -12.87 11.32 9.82
N LEU A 178 -11.96 10.67 9.07
CA LEU A 178 -11.40 11.22 7.84
C LEU A 178 -12.45 11.34 6.74
N ALA A 179 -13.40 10.40 6.63
CA ALA A 179 -14.53 10.53 5.71
C ALA A 179 -15.39 11.77 6.02
N ILE A 180 -15.68 12.02 7.30
CA ILE A 180 -16.43 13.22 7.73
C ILE A 180 -15.65 14.49 7.39
N LEU A 181 -14.37 14.55 7.73
CA LEU A 181 -13.51 15.71 7.46
C LEU A 181 -13.39 16.05 5.97
N ASN A 182 -13.47 15.04 5.10
CA ASN A 182 -13.43 15.21 3.65
C ASN A 182 -14.82 15.31 2.99
N GLY A 183 -15.91 15.37 3.77
CA GLY A 183 -17.27 15.53 3.26
C GLY A 183 -17.91 14.27 2.68
N HIS A 184 -17.31 13.10 2.88
CA HIS A 184 -17.82 11.82 2.37
C HIS A 184 -18.77 11.14 3.39
N HIS A 185 -19.95 11.77 3.59
CA HIS A 185 -20.90 11.37 4.62
C HIS A 185 -21.50 9.97 4.39
N ASP A 186 -21.65 9.54 3.15
CA ASP A 186 -22.09 8.18 2.77
C ASP A 186 -21.10 7.11 3.25
N ILE A 187 -19.80 7.38 3.10
CA ILE A 187 -18.73 6.51 3.61
C ILE A 187 -18.75 6.48 5.14
N ALA A 188 -18.88 7.64 5.77
CA ALA A 188 -18.92 7.74 7.22
C ALA A 188 -20.10 6.96 7.81
N GLN A 189 -21.26 7.02 7.16
CA GLN A 189 -22.46 6.26 7.54
C GLN A 189 -22.25 4.76 7.36
N GLN A 190 -21.67 4.33 6.24
CA GLN A 190 -21.36 2.92 5.99
C GLN A 190 -20.42 2.35 7.04
N LEU A 191 -19.36 3.08 7.41
CA LEU A 191 -18.42 2.67 8.43
C LEU A 191 -19.10 2.59 9.81
N LEU A 192 -19.92 3.56 10.17
CA LEU A 192 -20.67 3.56 11.43
C LEU A 192 -21.58 2.32 11.55
N ILE A 193 -22.33 1.99 10.50
CA ILE A 193 -23.21 0.82 10.49
C ILE A 193 -22.40 -0.45 10.79
N ARG A 194 -21.23 -0.59 10.18
CA ARG A 194 -20.37 -1.77 10.37
C ARG A 194 -19.67 -1.79 11.72
N GLU A 195 -19.32 -0.65 12.28
CA GLU A 195 -18.82 -0.55 13.66
C GLU A 195 -19.88 -1.06 14.65
N ILE A 196 -21.14 -0.66 14.47
CA ILE A 196 -22.27 -1.09 15.30
C ILE A 196 -22.53 -2.60 15.13
N ASP A 197 -22.58 -3.10 13.90
CA ASP A 197 -22.77 -4.53 13.62
C ASP A 197 -21.68 -5.39 14.29
N ASN A 198 -20.44 -4.91 14.25
CA ASN A 198 -19.31 -5.58 14.89
C ASN A 198 -19.45 -5.60 16.42
N TYR A 199 -19.85 -4.46 17.01
CA TYR A 199 -20.11 -4.36 18.45
C TYR A 199 -21.24 -5.29 18.90
N ILE A 200 -22.37 -5.30 18.19
CA ILE A 200 -23.52 -6.17 18.51
C ILE A 200 -23.12 -7.65 18.40
N SER A 201 -22.38 -8.01 17.37
CA SER A 201 -21.90 -9.39 17.18
C SER A 201 -20.96 -9.82 18.32
N ALA A 202 -20.07 -8.96 18.75
CA ALA A 202 -19.16 -9.22 19.86
C ALA A 202 -19.90 -9.37 21.18
N THR A 203 -20.88 -8.51 21.48
CA THR A 203 -21.69 -8.59 22.73
C THR A 203 -22.56 -9.83 22.76
N ARG A 204 -23.11 -10.25 21.62
CA ARG A 204 -23.90 -11.49 21.53
C ARG A 204 -23.03 -12.71 21.85
N ILE A 205 -21.83 -12.80 21.32
CA ILE A 205 -20.89 -13.89 21.63
C ILE A 205 -20.57 -13.90 23.14
N TRP A 206 -20.35 -12.73 23.74
CA TRP A 206 -20.13 -12.60 25.18
C TRP A 206 -21.31 -13.12 26.01
N HIS A 207 -22.55 -12.79 25.61
CA HIS A 207 -23.75 -13.29 26.29
C HIS A 207 -23.90 -14.81 26.17
N GLU A 208 -23.65 -15.36 24.99
CA GLU A 208 -23.71 -16.82 24.78
C GLU A 208 -22.63 -17.56 25.58
N MET A 209 -21.39 -17.00 25.62
CA MET A 209 -20.32 -17.56 26.45
C MET A 209 -20.60 -17.44 27.94
N SER A 210 -21.11 -16.30 28.42
CA SER A 210 -21.43 -16.09 29.85
C SER A 210 -22.60 -16.95 30.30
N ALA A 211 -23.60 -17.20 29.46
CA ALA A 211 -24.68 -18.12 29.73
C ALA A 211 -24.22 -19.57 29.86
N GLY A 212 -23.18 -19.99 29.13
CA GLY A 212 -22.56 -21.31 29.26
C GLY A 212 -21.80 -21.50 30.57
N TRP A 213 -21.35 -20.43 31.23
CA TRP A 213 -20.56 -20.51 32.47
C TRP A 213 -21.44 -20.58 33.75
N THR A 214 -22.73 -20.28 33.67
CA THR A 214 -23.66 -20.38 34.81
C THR A 214 -23.86 -21.81 35.31
N TRP A 215 -23.50 -22.83 34.53
CA TRP A 215 -23.56 -24.23 34.90
C TRP A 215 -22.35 -24.70 35.74
N MET A 216 -21.31 -23.89 35.88
CA MET A 216 -20.08 -24.24 36.61
C MET A 216 -20.00 -23.62 38.02
N LEU A 217 -20.98 -22.85 38.44
CA LEU A 217 -21.01 -22.40 39.83
C LEU A 217 -21.50 -23.54 40.72
N PRO A 218 -20.68 -24.01 41.71
CA PRO A 218 -21.16 -24.99 42.65
C PRO A 218 -22.38 -24.42 43.40
N SER A 219 -23.44 -25.17 43.41
CA SER A 219 -24.61 -24.88 44.23
C SER A 219 -24.17 -24.62 45.67
N ARG A 220 -24.23 -23.36 46.10
CA ARG A 220 -24.16 -23.02 47.51
C ARG A 220 -25.45 -23.55 48.12
N ASN A 221 -25.41 -24.77 48.61
CA ASN A 221 -26.42 -25.30 49.53
C ASN A 221 -25.76 -25.55 50.86
N ALA A 222 -26.33 -24.82 51.84
CA ALA A 222 -26.42 -24.99 53.28
C ALA A 222 -25.14 -24.93 54.11
#